data_05fe791a69b67b8ef66996636e091d97
#
_entry.id   05fe791a69b67b8ef66996636e091d97
#
_cell.length_a   1.000
_cell.length_b   1.000
_cell.length_c   1.000
_cell.angle_alpha   90.00
_cell.angle_beta   90.00
_cell.angle_gamma   90.00
#
_symmetry.space_group_name_H-M   'P 1'
#
loop_
_entity.id
_entity.type
_entity.pdbx_description
1 polymer ?
#
loop_
_entity_poly.entity_id
_entity_poly.type
_entity_poly.pdbx_seq_one_letter_code
_entity_poly.pdbx_strand_id
1 'polypeptide(L)'
;MTDTASFRFSLTTSTTHRVIAHLIDVGVEKTHIHNAVYDTNSFGRLQLMGCALNNLKFLEPFKTAYISLTNKELDSHDFQKGDTEGLVNYGLSLKGAKFAVIFIEHKQEGIIKISFRSKGDFDVNTFARTHFNGGGHKNASGGRSNLNLEDTIAKFISILSEYKSELNS
;
A
#
# COMPACT_ATOMS: atom_id res chain seq x y z
N MET A 1 -5.15 4.07 17.12
CA MET A 1 -6.17 3.70 16.12
C MET A 1 -5.54 3.56 14.75
N THR A 2 -4.78 4.53 14.26
CA THR A 2 -4.08 4.48 12.96
C THR A 2 -3.11 3.31 12.84
N ASP A 3 -2.15 3.17 13.76
CA ASP A 3 -1.10 2.12 13.75
C ASP A 3 -1.64 0.69 13.87
N THR A 4 -2.85 0.55 14.40
CA THR A 4 -3.53 -0.74 14.53
C THR A 4 -4.52 -1.01 13.38
N ALA A 5 -4.62 -0.11 12.40
CA ALA A 5 -5.62 -0.13 11.33
C ALA A 5 -7.04 -0.39 11.89
N SER A 6 -7.46 0.45 12.83
CA SER A 6 -8.72 0.28 13.57
C SER A 6 -8.80 -1.07 14.30
N PHE A 7 -7.70 -1.44 14.95
CA PHE A 7 -7.56 -2.66 15.78
C PHE A 7 -7.54 -3.99 15.02
N ARG A 8 -7.28 -3.94 13.70
CA ARG A 8 -7.24 -5.14 12.86
C ARG A 8 -5.88 -5.84 12.86
N PHE A 9 -4.79 -5.13 13.13
CA PHE A 9 -3.45 -5.71 13.07
C PHE A 9 -3.13 -6.58 14.28
N SER A 10 -2.20 -7.53 14.10
CA SER A 10 -1.77 -8.50 15.11
C SER A 10 -1.18 -7.90 16.38
N LEU A 11 -0.73 -6.66 16.33
CA LEU A 11 -0.27 -5.89 17.50
C LEU A 11 -1.41 -5.51 18.46
N THR A 12 -2.66 -5.66 18.04
CA THR A 12 -3.83 -5.43 18.90
C THR A 12 -3.98 -6.56 19.90
N THR A 13 -3.92 -6.22 21.17
CA THR A 13 -4.01 -7.18 22.29
C THR A 13 -5.28 -6.95 23.12
N SER A 14 -5.57 -7.88 24.03
CA SER A 14 -6.65 -7.69 25.03
C SER A 14 -6.43 -6.43 25.88
N THR A 15 -5.17 -6.09 26.13
CA THR A 15 -4.83 -4.84 26.85
C THR A 15 -5.22 -3.61 26.04
N THR A 16 -4.97 -3.60 24.71
CA THR A 16 -5.42 -2.52 23.81
C THR A 16 -6.92 -2.30 23.95
N HIS A 17 -7.72 -3.36 23.91
CA HIS A 17 -9.18 -3.24 24.04
C HIS A 17 -9.63 -2.78 25.43
N ARG A 18 -8.96 -3.21 26.51
CA ARG A 18 -9.26 -2.70 27.87
C ARG A 18 -8.96 -1.21 28.01
N VAL A 19 -7.85 -0.74 27.44
CA VAL A 19 -7.51 0.69 27.42
C VAL A 19 -8.59 1.48 26.65
N ILE A 20 -9.05 0.97 25.50
CA ILE A 20 -10.10 1.63 24.74
C ILE A 20 -11.42 1.68 25.53
N ALA A 21 -11.80 0.57 26.19
CA ALA A 21 -12.98 0.52 27.02
C ALA A 21 -12.90 1.61 28.12
N HIS A 22 -11.78 1.66 28.85
CA HIS A 22 -11.57 2.70 29.85
C HIS A 22 -11.65 4.12 29.27
N LEU A 23 -11.06 4.38 28.10
CA LEU A 23 -11.15 5.69 27.45
C LEU A 23 -12.58 6.08 27.11
N ILE A 24 -13.42 5.12 26.68
CA ILE A 24 -14.84 5.34 26.43
C ILE A 24 -15.58 5.66 27.74
N ASP A 25 -15.30 4.92 28.81
CA ASP A 25 -15.90 5.11 30.13
C ASP A 25 -15.60 6.49 30.70
N VAL A 26 -14.42 7.07 30.44
CA VAL A 26 -14.06 8.43 30.86
C VAL A 26 -14.50 9.52 29.85
N GLY A 27 -15.31 9.17 28.86
CA GLY A 27 -15.98 10.14 28.00
C GLY A 27 -15.29 10.44 26.66
N VAL A 28 -14.33 9.59 26.21
CA VAL A 28 -13.74 9.76 24.88
C VAL A 28 -14.76 9.42 23.80
N GLU A 29 -15.03 10.39 22.94
CA GLU A 29 -15.97 10.26 21.81
C GLU A 29 -15.33 9.52 20.63
N LYS A 30 -15.31 8.17 20.71
CA LYS A 30 -14.69 7.31 19.70
C LYS A 30 -15.19 7.58 18.28
N THR A 31 -16.47 7.88 18.11
CA THR A 31 -17.09 8.15 16.80
C THR A 31 -16.51 9.40 16.17
N HIS A 32 -16.36 10.48 16.96
CA HIS A 32 -15.72 11.70 16.49
C HIS A 32 -14.30 11.45 16.00
N ILE A 33 -13.50 10.68 16.77
CA ILE A 33 -12.14 10.31 16.37
C ILE A 33 -12.14 9.46 15.09
N HIS A 34 -13.07 8.51 14.98
CA HIS A 34 -13.19 7.66 13.79
C HIS A 34 -13.50 8.48 12.54
N ASN A 35 -14.50 9.37 12.62
CA ASN A 35 -14.89 10.23 11.51
C ASN A 35 -13.72 11.15 11.12
N ALA A 36 -13.04 11.77 12.09
CA ALA A 36 -11.89 12.63 11.83
C ALA A 36 -10.71 11.90 11.15
N VAL A 37 -10.56 10.59 11.35
CA VAL A 37 -9.47 9.79 10.76
C VAL A 37 -9.86 9.17 9.43
N TYR A 38 -11.11 8.69 9.27
CA TYR A 38 -11.51 7.86 8.14
C TYR A 38 -12.49 8.49 7.18
N ASP A 39 -13.28 9.49 7.64
CA ASP A 39 -14.38 10.09 6.86
C ASP A 39 -14.06 11.53 6.40
N THR A 40 -12.77 11.83 6.19
CA THR A 40 -12.27 13.13 5.75
C THR A 40 -11.70 13.10 4.33
N ASN A 41 -12.10 12.12 3.53
CA ASN A 41 -11.59 12.00 2.16
C ASN A 41 -12.13 13.14 1.29
N SER A 42 -11.23 13.75 0.50
CA SER A 42 -11.64 14.66 -0.56
C SER A 42 -12.33 13.89 -1.71
N PHE A 43 -13.13 14.60 -2.50
CA PHE A 43 -13.74 14.00 -3.69
C PHE A 43 -12.66 13.49 -4.67
N GLY A 44 -11.59 14.29 -4.91
CA GLY A 44 -10.46 13.92 -5.75
C GLY A 44 -9.78 12.64 -5.26
N ARG A 45 -9.55 12.48 -3.94
CA ARG A 45 -8.98 11.26 -3.37
C ARG A 45 -9.84 10.02 -3.67
N LEU A 46 -11.17 10.12 -3.53
CA LEU A 46 -12.06 9.00 -3.83
C LEU A 46 -12.09 8.66 -5.32
N GLN A 47 -12.04 9.66 -6.20
CA GLN A 47 -11.93 9.44 -7.64
C GLN A 47 -10.57 8.80 -8.02
N LEU A 48 -9.48 9.28 -7.42
CA LEU A 48 -8.14 8.69 -7.61
C LEU A 48 -8.09 7.24 -7.11
N MET A 49 -8.75 6.92 -6.00
CA MET A 49 -8.90 5.54 -5.54
C MET A 49 -9.64 4.69 -6.57
N GLY A 50 -10.72 5.20 -7.16
CA GLY A 50 -11.42 4.51 -8.26
C GLY A 50 -10.52 4.24 -9.46
N CYS A 51 -9.72 5.24 -9.88
CA CYS A 51 -8.71 5.10 -10.92
C CYS A 51 -7.68 4.02 -10.58
N ALA A 52 -7.11 4.06 -9.37
CA ALA A 52 -6.13 3.09 -8.89
C ALA A 52 -6.68 1.65 -8.90
N LEU A 53 -7.93 1.47 -8.49
CA LEU A 53 -8.60 0.15 -8.52
C LEU A 53 -8.87 -0.34 -9.94
N ASN A 54 -9.18 0.54 -10.88
CA ASN A 54 -9.29 0.18 -12.30
C ASN A 54 -7.96 -0.23 -12.91
N ASN A 55 -6.86 0.35 -12.44
CA ASN A 55 -5.50 0.01 -12.88
C ASN A 55 -4.93 -1.23 -12.17
N LEU A 56 -5.64 -1.81 -11.20
CA LEU A 56 -5.20 -2.97 -10.46
C LEU A 56 -5.05 -4.19 -11.38
N LYS A 57 -3.89 -4.81 -11.34
CA LYS A 57 -3.58 -6.07 -12.04
C LYS A 57 -3.23 -7.14 -11.03
N PHE A 58 -3.63 -8.39 -11.31
CA PHE A 58 -3.28 -9.53 -10.49
C PHE A 58 -2.51 -10.57 -11.32
N LEU A 59 -1.29 -10.85 -10.88
CA LEU A 59 -0.40 -11.84 -11.48
C LEU A 59 -0.54 -13.14 -10.69
N GLU A 60 -1.55 -13.91 -11.03
CA GLU A 60 -1.94 -15.14 -10.31
C GLU A 60 -0.79 -16.12 -10.09
N PRO A 61 0.09 -16.41 -11.11
CA PRO A 61 1.22 -17.34 -10.94
C PRO A 61 2.23 -16.93 -9.87
N PHE A 62 2.24 -15.64 -9.49
CA PHE A 62 3.13 -15.05 -8.50
C PHE A 62 2.40 -14.59 -7.23
N LYS A 63 1.09 -14.84 -7.11
CA LYS A 63 0.25 -14.33 -6.01
C LYS A 63 0.49 -12.84 -5.72
N THR A 64 0.74 -12.06 -6.76
CA THR A 64 1.18 -10.67 -6.68
C THR A 64 0.18 -9.75 -7.38
N ALA A 65 -0.23 -8.70 -6.68
CA ALA A 65 -1.03 -7.63 -7.26
C ALA A 65 -0.18 -6.38 -7.46
N TYR A 66 -0.46 -5.61 -8.51
CA TYR A 66 0.13 -4.28 -8.64
C TYR A 66 -0.87 -3.26 -9.14
N ILE A 67 -0.62 -2.01 -8.77
CA ILE A 67 -1.35 -0.82 -9.19
C ILE A 67 -0.33 0.14 -9.82
N SER A 68 -0.73 0.87 -10.84
CA SER A 68 0.08 1.96 -11.41
C SER A 68 -0.73 3.25 -11.49
N LEU A 69 -0.08 4.37 -11.23
CA LEU A 69 -0.66 5.70 -11.37
C LEU A 69 0.32 6.59 -12.13
N THR A 70 -0.15 7.15 -13.23
CA THR A 70 0.58 8.13 -14.05
C THR A 70 0.41 9.55 -13.51
N ASN A 71 1.33 10.47 -13.87
CA ASN A 71 1.18 11.90 -13.57
C ASN A 71 -0.12 12.47 -14.14
N LYS A 72 -0.54 12.01 -15.33
CA LYS A 72 -1.80 12.46 -15.95
C LYS A 72 -3.00 12.08 -15.11
N GLU A 73 -3.04 10.87 -14.55
CA GLU A 73 -4.11 10.42 -13.67
C GLU A 73 -4.09 11.18 -12.34
N LEU A 74 -2.90 11.40 -11.77
CA LEU A 74 -2.75 12.21 -10.55
C LEU A 74 -3.26 13.65 -10.78
N ASP A 75 -2.81 14.29 -11.85
CA ASP A 75 -3.19 15.68 -12.21
C ASP A 75 -4.71 15.78 -12.49
N SER A 76 -5.34 14.75 -13.10
CA SER A 76 -6.78 14.75 -13.41
C SER A 76 -7.70 14.59 -12.19
N HIS A 77 -7.16 14.22 -11.05
CA HIS A 77 -7.90 14.04 -9.80
C HIS A 77 -7.45 15.02 -8.70
N ASP A 78 -6.78 16.11 -9.05
CA ASP A 78 -6.30 17.14 -8.11
C ASP A 78 -5.49 16.54 -6.95
N PHE A 79 -4.61 15.59 -7.27
CA PHE A 79 -3.81 14.83 -6.30
C PHE A 79 -3.15 15.72 -5.25
N GLN A 80 -3.36 15.37 -4.00
CA GLN A 80 -2.69 15.96 -2.85
C GLN A 80 -1.78 14.92 -2.18
N LYS A 81 -0.69 15.40 -1.57
CA LYS A 81 0.20 14.53 -0.79
C LYS A 81 -0.61 13.78 0.29
N GLY A 82 -0.54 12.46 0.26
CA GLY A 82 -1.31 11.59 1.17
C GLY A 82 -2.45 10.82 0.48
N ASP A 83 -2.97 11.30 -0.66
CA ASP A 83 -4.13 10.67 -1.32
C ASP A 83 -3.88 9.23 -1.80
N THR A 84 -2.63 8.87 -2.04
CA THR A 84 -2.25 7.51 -2.43
C THR A 84 -1.92 6.59 -1.24
N GLU A 85 -1.94 7.13 -0.01
CA GLU A 85 -1.68 6.32 1.17
C GLU A 85 -2.73 5.21 1.34
N GLY A 86 -2.24 4.00 1.57
CA GLY A 86 -3.09 2.83 1.77
C GLY A 86 -3.58 2.15 0.49
N LEU A 87 -3.49 2.77 -0.70
CA LEU A 87 -3.98 2.18 -1.94
C LEU A 87 -3.34 0.81 -2.26
N VAL A 88 -2.06 0.64 -1.96
CA VAL A 88 -1.36 -0.65 -2.14
C VAL A 88 -2.03 -1.79 -1.35
N ASN A 89 -2.67 -1.51 -0.22
CA ASN A 89 -3.33 -2.53 0.61
C ASN A 89 -4.57 -3.13 -0.07
N TYR A 90 -5.20 -2.43 -1.02
CA TYR A 90 -6.28 -3.00 -1.80
C TYR A 90 -5.79 -4.17 -2.67
N GLY A 91 -4.60 -4.04 -3.28
CA GLY A 91 -3.96 -5.16 -3.97
C GLY A 91 -3.71 -6.35 -3.03
N LEU A 92 -3.25 -6.07 -1.81
CA LEU A 92 -3.01 -7.11 -0.81
C LEU A 92 -4.31 -7.72 -0.24
N SER A 93 -5.45 -7.04 -0.37
CA SER A 93 -6.76 -7.55 0.07
C SER A 93 -7.35 -8.60 -0.86
N LEU A 94 -6.84 -8.74 -2.08
CA LEU A 94 -7.29 -9.77 -3.01
C LEU A 94 -7.10 -11.17 -2.41
N LYS A 95 -8.07 -12.04 -2.66
CA LYS A 95 -7.98 -13.46 -2.27
C LYS A 95 -6.77 -14.09 -2.98
N GLY A 96 -5.90 -14.70 -2.21
CA GLY A 96 -4.69 -15.36 -2.73
C GLY A 96 -3.49 -14.42 -2.94
N ALA A 97 -3.65 -13.09 -2.85
CA ALA A 97 -2.50 -12.18 -2.91
C ALA A 97 -1.62 -12.29 -1.66
N LYS A 98 -0.32 -12.46 -1.87
CA LYS A 98 0.73 -12.44 -0.85
C LYS A 98 1.62 -11.22 -0.94
N PHE A 99 1.75 -10.64 -2.12
CA PHE A 99 2.55 -9.47 -2.41
C PHE A 99 1.72 -8.43 -3.15
N ALA A 100 1.87 -7.17 -2.80
CA ALA A 100 1.23 -6.05 -3.50
C ALA A 100 2.20 -4.89 -3.67
N VAL A 101 2.12 -4.24 -4.82
CA VAL A 101 2.96 -3.11 -5.19
C VAL A 101 2.12 -1.99 -5.79
N ILE A 102 2.48 -0.76 -5.49
CA ILE A 102 1.99 0.41 -6.22
C ILE A 102 3.16 1.19 -6.81
N PHE A 103 3.06 1.50 -8.08
CA PHE A 103 4.00 2.34 -8.83
C PHE A 103 3.34 3.69 -9.10
N ILE A 104 3.98 4.77 -8.72
CA ILE A 104 3.44 6.13 -8.85
C ILE A 104 4.49 7.00 -9.53
N GLU A 105 4.14 7.58 -10.67
CA GLU A 105 4.97 8.61 -11.27
C GLU A 105 5.10 9.81 -10.34
N HIS A 106 6.32 10.31 -10.17
CA HIS A 106 6.58 11.49 -9.35
C HIS A 106 7.22 12.61 -10.18
N LYS A 107 6.37 13.49 -10.68
CA LYS A 107 6.72 14.54 -11.65
C LYS A 107 7.88 15.42 -11.20
N GLN A 108 7.89 15.82 -9.92
CA GLN A 108 8.90 16.74 -9.38
C GLN A 108 10.30 16.13 -9.31
N GLU A 109 10.39 14.83 -9.03
CA GLU A 109 11.67 14.12 -8.92
C GLU A 109 12.03 13.35 -10.20
N GLY A 110 11.10 13.23 -11.16
CA GLY A 110 11.32 12.49 -12.41
C GLY A 110 11.56 10.99 -12.20
N ILE A 111 10.99 10.41 -11.14
CA ILE A 111 11.16 9.02 -10.76
C ILE A 111 9.82 8.30 -10.63
N ILE A 112 9.87 6.98 -10.52
CA ILE A 112 8.75 6.18 -10.06
C ILE A 112 8.94 5.91 -8.56
N LYS A 113 8.00 6.38 -7.73
CA LYS A 113 7.89 5.98 -6.32
C LYS A 113 7.15 4.67 -6.21
N ILE A 114 7.68 3.77 -5.39
CA ILE A 114 7.17 2.41 -5.28
C ILE A 114 6.87 2.12 -3.81
N SER A 115 5.71 1.53 -3.54
CA SER A 115 5.42 0.98 -2.21
C SER A 115 5.14 -0.50 -2.32
N PHE A 116 5.75 -1.27 -1.43
CA PHE A 116 5.66 -2.72 -1.35
C PHE A 116 4.97 -3.14 -0.07
N ARG A 117 4.07 -4.12 -0.15
CA ARG A 117 3.40 -4.74 1.00
C ARG A 117 3.33 -6.24 0.80
N SER A 118 3.52 -7.01 1.87
CA SER A 118 3.39 -8.47 1.84
C SER A 118 2.60 -9.02 3.01
N LYS A 119 2.18 -10.27 2.88
CA LYS A 119 1.63 -11.09 3.96
C LYS A 119 2.61 -12.24 4.23
N GLY A 120 2.61 -12.71 5.49
CA GLY A 120 3.44 -13.85 5.88
C GLY A 120 4.94 -13.53 5.85
N ASP A 121 5.71 -14.45 5.29
CA ASP A 121 7.17 -14.42 5.42
C ASP A 121 7.91 -13.72 4.29
N PHE A 122 7.26 -13.39 3.19
CA PHE A 122 7.88 -12.68 2.08
C PHE A 122 8.42 -11.31 2.52
N ASP A 123 9.75 -11.15 2.49
CA ASP A 123 10.44 -9.95 2.97
C ASP A 123 10.56 -8.88 1.88
N VAL A 124 9.62 -7.93 1.87
CA VAL A 124 9.65 -6.81 0.92
C VAL A 124 10.74 -5.78 1.23
N ASN A 125 11.34 -5.77 2.42
CA ASN A 125 12.47 -4.90 2.70
C ASN A 125 13.73 -5.38 1.96
N THR A 126 14.03 -6.67 2.02
CA THR A 126 15.11 -7.27 1.24
C THR A 126 14.88 -7.10 -0.26
N PHE A 127 13.66 -7.37 -0.74
CA PHE A 127 13.28 -7.16 -2.15
C PHE A 127 13.51 -5.72 -2.61
N ALA A 128 13.04 -4.73 -1.84
CA ALA A 128 13.18 -3.31 -2.17
C ALA A 128 14.66 -2.86 -2.20
N ARG A 129 15.46 -3.31 -1.25
CA ARG A 129 16.91 -3.01 -1.19
C ARG A 129 17.65 -3.59 -2.39
N THR A 130 17.35 -4.83 -2.76
CA THR A 130 18.05 -5.54 -3.84
C THR A 130 17.72 -4.94 -5.21
N HIS A 131 16.47 -4.56 -5.46
CA HIS A 131 16.02 -4.29 -6.83
C HIS A 131 15.60 -2.83 -7.11
N PHE A 132 15.24 -2.05 -6.07
CA PHE A 132 14.58 -0.75 -6.26
C PHE A 132 15.12 0.37 -5.38
N ASN A 133 16.38 0.33 -4.97
CA ASN A 133 17.02 1.37 -4.15
C ASN A 133 16.14 1.82 -2.97
N GLY A 134 15.57 0.85 -2.27
CA GLY A 134 14.57 1.08 -1.26
C GLY A 134 14.89 0.49 0.10
N GLY A 135 13.87 0.33 0.93
CA GLY A 135 13.97 -0.28 2.25
C GLY A 135 12.75 0.03 3.11
N GLY A 136 12.74 -0.53 4.31
CA GLY A 136 11.65 -0.37 5.27
C GLY A 136 11.57 -1.55 6.23
N HIS A 137 10.36 -2.03 6.48
CA HIS A 137 10.09 -3.18 7.33
C HIS A 137 9.81 -4.43 6.50
N LYS A 138 9.89 -5.62 7.11
CA LYS A 138 9.68 -6.92 6.46
C LYS A 138 8.45 -6.94 5.55
N ASN A 139 7.31 -6.46 6.03
CA ASN A 139 6.05 -6.50 5.29
C ASN A 139 5.57 -5.15 4.73
N ALA A 140 6.38 -4.08 4.88
CA ALA A 140 6.04 -2.74 4.43
C ALA A 140 7.31 -1.94 4.09
N SER A 141 7.61 -1.78 2.81
CA SER A 141 8.80 -1.08 2.33
C SER A 141 8.46 -0.13 1.19
N GLY A 142 9.37 0.79 0.94
CA GLY A 142 9.34 1.69 -0.20
C GLY A 142 10.53 1.46 -1.11
N GLY A 143 10.46 1.98 -2.32
CA GLY A 143 11.56 1.98 -3.28
C GLY A 143 11.37 3.05 -4.34
N ARG A 144 12.32 3.14 -5.26
CA ARG A 144 12.28 4.07 -6.39
C ARG A 144 12.93 3.48 -7.63
N SER A 145 12.51 3.96 -8.78
CA SER A 145 13.11 3.65 -10.07
C SER A 145 13.32 4.94 -10.88
N ASN A 146 14.44 5.01 -11.59
CA ASN A 146 14.74 6.10 -12.52
C ASN A 146 14.31 5.75 -13.97
N LEU A 147 13.75 4.56 -14.19
CA LEU A 147 13.13 4.18 -15.45
C LEU A 147 11.74 4.82 -15.57
N ASN A 148 11.19 4.85 -16.78
CA ASN A 148 9.78 5.20 -16.95
C ASN A 148 8.87 4.14 -16.31
N LEU A 149 7.58 4.44 -16.24
CA LEU A 149 6.60 3.57 -15.57
C LEU A 149 6.51 2.18 -16.20
N GLU A 150 6.45 2.10 -17.54
CA GLU A 150 6.34 0.84 -18.27
C GLU A 150 7.57 -0.06 -18.07
N ASP A 151 8.78 0.51 -18.21
CA ASP A 151 10.03 -0.21 -18.02
C ASP A 151 10.22 -0.63 -16.55
N THR A 152 9.76 0.20 -15.60
CA THR A 152 9.79 -0.14 -14.17
C THR A 152 8.90 -1.35 -13.89
N ILE A 153 7.68 -1.38 -14.45
CA ILE A 153 6.75 -2.50 -14.29
C ILE A 153 7.30 -3.75 -14.99
N ALA A 154 7.86 -3.62 -16.20
CA ALA A 154 8.46 -4.73 -16.93
C ALA A 154 9.62 -5.34 -16.14
N LYS A 155 10.52 -4.52 -15.60
CA LYS A 155 11.59 -4.95 -14.69
C LYS A 155 11.03 -5.69 -13.48
N PHE A 156 10.01 -5.13 -12.83
CA PHE A 156 9.37 -5.76 -11.68
C PHE A 156 8.83 -7.15 -12.02
N ILE A 157 8.08 -7.28 -13.12
CA ILE A 157 7.50 -8.56 -13.54
C ILE A 157 8.60 -9.60 -13.85
N SER A 158 9.68 -9.20 -14.51
CA SER A 158 10.79 -10.11 -14.83
C SER A 158 11.45 -10.68 -13.58
N ILE A 159 11.63 -9.86 -12.53
CA ILE A 159 12.22 -10.24 -11.24
C ILE A 159 11.32 -11.25 -10.49
N LEU A 160 10.00 -11.16 -10.61
CA LEU A 160 9.07 -12.03 -9.88
C LEU A 160 9.29 -13.52 -10.16
N SER A 161 9.85 -13.88 -11.31
CA SER A 161 10.16 -15.27 -11.64
C SER A 161 11.16 -15.91 -10.65
N GLU A 162 12.09 -15.14 -10.10
CA GLU A 162 13.08 -15.58 -9.12
C GLU A 162 12.44 -15.89 -7.76
N TYR A 163 11.32 -15.22 -7.44
CA TYR A 163 10.61 -15.34 -6.16
C TYR A 163 9.36 -16.22 -6.23
N LYS A 164 9.10 -16.87 -7.36
CA LYS A 164 7.88 -17.66 -7.57
C LYS A 164 7.69 -18.74 -6.50
N SER A 165 8.74 -19.44 -6.11
CA SER A 165 8.68 -20.48 -5.09
C SER A 165 8.29 -19.92 -3.72
N GLU A 166 8.93 -18.83 -3.32
CA GLU A 166 8.70 -18.16 -2.04
C GLU A 166 7.28 -17.56 -1.95
N LEU A 167 6.80 -16.97 -3.04
CA LEU A 167 5.45 -16.41 -3.11
C LEU A 167 4.36 -17.50 -3.13
N ASN A 168 4.69 -18.74 -3.51
CA ASN A 168 3.75 -19.86 -3.55
C ASN A 168 3.84 -20.80 -2.34
N SER A 169 4.85 -20.64 -1.50
CA SER A 169 4.93 -21.31 -0.20
C SER A 169 3.89 -20.74 0.78
#